data_7a868c5bb8f703f1fb76d85f10988e20
#
_entry.id   7a868c5bb8f703f1fb76d85f10988e20
#
_cell.length_a   1.000
_cell.length_b   1.000
_cell.length_c   1.000
_cell.angle_alpha   90.00
_cell.angle_beta   90.00
_cell.angle_gamma   90.00
#
_symmetry.space_group_name_H-M   'P 1'
#
loop_
_entity.id
_entity.type
_entity.pdbx_description
1 polymer ?
#
loop_
_entity_poly.entity_id
_entity_poly.type
_entity_poly.pdbx_seq_one_letter_code
_entity_poly.pdbx_strand_id
1 'polypeptide(L)'
;PHAFAVVFAPADAVTDWFATPPNQTLALLPDGLDDPNLDQVSQAMTDAGASSVITQEEQPSHATLKEDLDGFDQMSVAFPLLFLTAAGVAAWVLLTRRILQEKPVIGTLMAAGARRGKVLRHYLGQGLWIGLIGSVVGVLAGVAANSAITRAYTGFVGVPDTVIRNYPWMVAVGVAFGAVVGVLGALGPAVTASRTAPAAAMRTQAGASAPGAWSPVVARQRWLPVSARMGLRDLVRSKRRTFATMLGTVLALVLVLTSVGMMTSIMQAIDIQFDEVNLEDGTVIAQSGTVTADALAGVDGVSTVETTALGQVTVVADGDSYATTLNGFEPDTAMHGFVGVDGAELSLPTDGVLAGQSLSDLLHVAAGDTVTLHTDAGDTDVTITAFVDEPVGTAVYATNDIAAQVLPDADVDTFALAFADGADRDQLRETITQIDGVVAYQDSRAIVATIDQYLGLFWVFIGVMILLGTVLALAVMYVTMAVNIVERTGELATMRAAGVPLRKVAGAVATENMLATVLAVPIGLVLGIWSASAFLQTFNNDLFSLEPRWSWWTLPSAALGVLLAALISQWPASRQIKKVDIATVVRERAA
;
A
#
# COMPACT_ATOMS: atom_id res chain seq x y z
N PRO A 1 -5.97 -17.52 -20.71
CA PRO A 1 -6.59 -17.45 -22.01
C PRO A 1 -5.83 -16.47 -22.90
N HIS A 2 -5.15 -16.99 -23.90
CA HIS A 2 -4.38 -16.19 -24.85
C HIS A 2 -5.32 -15.76 -25.97
N ALA A 3 -6.19 -14.79 -25.68
CA ALA A 3 -7.16 -14.28 -26.64
C ALA A 3 -6.58 -13.24 -27.61
N PHE A 4 -5.32 -12.85 -27.42
CA PHE A 4 -4.66 -11.84 -28.22
C PHE A 4 -3.33 -12.35 -28.75
N ALA A 5 -3.14 -12.30 -30.06
CA ALA A 5 -1.89 -12.62 -30.72
C ALA A 5 -1.51 -11.51 -31.70
N VAL A 6 -0.27 -11.04 -31.65
CA VAL A 6 0.27 -10.08 -32.62
C VAL A 6 1.05 -10.85 -33.69
N VAL A 7 0.70 -10.65 -34.94
CA VAL A 7 1.40 -11.23 -36.09
C VAL A 7 2.12 -10.11 -36.84
N PHE A 8 3.43 -10.26 -37.00
CA PHE A 8 4.22 -9.35 -37.81
C PHE A 8 4.35 -9.90 -39.22
N ALA A 9 3.88 -9.16 -40.19
CA ALA A 9 3.98 -9.52 -41.60
C ALA A 9 4.38 -8.29 -42.45
N PRO A 10 4.92 -8.49 -43.65
CA PRO A 10 5.14 -7.39 -44.60
C PRO A 10 3.82 -6.66 -44.92
N ALA A 11 3.87 -5.33 -45.07
CA ALA A 11 2.68 -4.52 -45.32
C ALA A 11 1.88 -4.99 -46.55
N ASP A 12 2.57 -5.41 -47.62
CA ASP A 12 1.94 -5.94 -48.81
C ASP A 12 1.11 -7.22 -48.54
N ALA A 13 1.65 -8.10 -47.68
CA ALA A 13 0.95 -9.32 -47.30
C ALA A 13 -0.29 -9.03 -46.46
N VAL A 14 -0.20 -8.05 -45.53
CA VAL A 14 -1.35 -7.64 -44.72
C VAL A 14 -2.43 -7.01 -45.58
N THR A 15 -2.06 -6.16 -46.52
CA THR A 15 -2.99 -5.55 -47.47
C THR A 15 -3.68 -6.62 -48.36
N ASP A 16 -2.93 -7.64 -48.81
CA ASP A 16 -3.48 -8.74 -49.59
C ASP A 16 -4.45 -9.63 -48.79
N TRP A 17 -4.17 -9.83 -47.49
CA TRP A 17 -5.00 -10.70 -46.64
C TRP A 17 -6.28 -10.01 -46.19
N PHE A 18 -6.22 -8.75 -45.85
CA PHE A 18 -7.35 -8.02 -45.24
C PHE A 18 -8.04 -7.05 -46.21
N ALA A 19 -7.49 -6.84 -47.42
CA ALA A 19 -7.98 -5.89 -48.42
C ALA A 19 -8.12 -4.42 -47.88
N THR A 20 -7.41 -4.10 -46.81
CA THR A 20 -7.40 -2.78 -46.18
C THR A 20 -6.01 -2.16 -46.26
N PRO A 21 -5.87 -0.89 -46.59
CA PRO A 21 -4.59 -0.21 -46.56
C PRO A 21 -4.09 -0.05 -45.11
N PRO A 22 -2.78 0.22 -44.90
CA PRO A 22 -2.26 0.58 -43.59
C PRO A 22 -3.05 1.74 -43.00
N ASN A 23 -3.50 1.57 -41.75
CA ASN A 23 -4.31 2.57 -41.04
C ASN A 23 -3.51 3.37 -39.99
N GLN A 24 -2.22 3.07 -39.83
CA GLN A 24 -1.33 3.80 -38.93
C GLN A 24 -0.04 4.19 -39.62
N THR A 25 0.42 5.40 -39.36
CA THR A 25 1.70 5.92 -39.84
C THR A 25 2.55 6.34 -38.65
N LEU A 26 3.78 5.84 -38.57
CA LEU A 26 4.73 6.21 -37.51
C LEU A 26 5.71 7.25 -38.06
N ALA A 27 5.82 8.39 -37.39
CA ALA A 27 6.85 9.39 -37.65
C ALA A 27 7.93 9.32 -36.56
N LEU A 28 9.18 9.21 -36.96
CA LEU A 28 10.32 9.25 -36.05
C LEU A 28 11.02 10.63 -36.21
N LEU A 29 11.05 11.38 -35.12
CA LEU A 29 11.71 12.65 -35.03
C LEU A 29 13.14 12.48 -34.48
N PRO A 30 14.14 13.25 -34.93
CA PRO A 30 15.53 13.11 -34.52
C PRO A 30 15.74 13.26 -33.01
N ASP A 31 15.07 14.23 -32.40
CA ASP A 31 15.15 14.53 -30.96
C ASP A 31 13.93 14.01 -30.17
N GLY A 32 13.12 13.15 -30.80
CA GLY A 32 11.93 12.54 -30.16
C GLY A 32 10.90 13.58 -29.76
N LEU A 33 10.41 13.52 -28.52
CA LEU A 33 9.41 14.45 -27.98
C LEU A 33 9.95 15.87 -27.73
N ASP A 34 11.27 16.03 -27.62
CA ASP A 34 11.92 17.34 -27.46
C ASP A 34 12.18 18.04 -28.81
N ASP A 35 11.77 17.44 -29.93
CA ASP A 35 11.98 18.03 -31.26
C ASP A 35 11.13 19.28 -31.42
N PRO A 36 11.74 20.42 -31.77
CA PRO A 36 11.03 21.68 -31.96
C PRO A 36 10.01 21.67 -33.11
N ASN A 37 10.04 20.65 -33.97
CA ASN A 37 9.09 20.49 -35.06
C ASN A 37 7.93 19.55 -34.75
N LEU A 38 7.83 19.05 -33.52
CA LEU A 38 6.79 18.09 -33.12
C LEU A 38 5.39 18.61 -33.47
N ASP A 39 5.06 19.84 -33.07
CA ASP A 39 3.76 20.46 -33.36
C ASP A 39 3.50 20.62 -34.86
N GLN A 40 4.54 20.99 -35.62
CA GLN A 40 4.40 21.15 -37.07
C GLN A 40 4.16 19.80 -37.77
N VAL A 41 4.81 18.73 -37.30
CA VAL A 41 4.63 17.40 -37.86
C VAL A 41 3.24 16.88 -37.49
N SER A 42 2.80 17.08 -36.26
CA SER A 42 1.44 16.71 -35.81
C SER A 42 0.37 17.42 -36.63
N GLN A 43 0.54 18.73 -36.85
CA GLN A 43 -0.39 19.49 -37.67
C GLN A 43 -0.37 19.08 -39.14
N ALA A 44 0.81 18.80 -39.69
CA ALA A 44 0.93 18.31 -41.06
C ALA A 44 0.28 16.93 -41.27
N MET A 45 0.35 16.06 -40.27
CA MET A 45 -0.35 14.75 -40.27
C MET A 45 -1.86 14.93 -40.24
N THR A 46 -2.36 15.82 -39.39
CA THR A 46 -3.79 16.15 -39.30
C THR A 46 -4.28 16.76 -40.62
N ASP A 47 -3.53 17.70 -41.22
CA ASP A 47 -3.83 18.30 -42.51
C ASP A 47 -3.79 17.28 -43.67
N ALA A 48 -3.01 16.22 -43.53
CA ALA A 48 -2.96 15.11 -44.47
C ALA A 48 -4.13 14.09 -44.29
N GLY A 49 -5.00 14.29 -43.33
CA GLY A 49 -6.20 13.45 -43.10
C GLY A 49 -6.04 12.40 -42.01
N ALA A 50 -5.08 12.57 -41.09
CA ALA A 50 -5.03 11.73 -39.91
C ALA A 50 -6.21 12.06 -38.99
N SER A 51 -6.99 11.05 -38.62
CA SER A 51 -8.11 11.16 -37.69
C SER A 51 -7.66 11.40 -36.24
N SER A 52 -6.46 10.93 -35.89
CA SER A 52 -5.84 11.15 -34.59
C SER A 52 -4.34 11.14 -34.72
N VAL A 53 -3.66 12.05 -34.04
CA VAL A 53 -2.20 12.09 -33.92
C VAL A 53 -1.87 12.04 -32.45
N ILE A 54 -1.21 10.96 -32.03
CA ILE A 54 -0.78 10.76 -30.64
C ILE A 54 0.74 10.65 -30.56
N THR A 55 1.33 11.18 -29.52
CA THR A 55 2.75 11.01 -29.24
C THR A 55 3.03 9.62 -28.65
N GLN A 56 4.30 9.25 -28.54
CA GLN A 56 4.69 7.99 -27.90
C GLN A 56 4.24 7.93 -26.44
N GLU A 57 4.24 9.05 -25.71
CA GLU A 57 3.81 9.10 -24.32
C GLU A 57 2.31 8.90 -24.17
N GLU A 58 1.53 9.39 -25.10
CA GLU A 58 0.07 9.28 -25.15
C GLU A 58 -0.41 7.93 -25.69
N GLN A 59 0.50 7.14 -26.27
CA GLN A 59 0.14 5.81 -26.76
C GLN A 59 -0.39 4.95 -25.61
N PRO A 60 -1.61 4.37 -25.68
CA PRO A 60 -2.25 3.72 -24.55
C PRO A 60 -1.40 2.65 -23.85
N SER A 61 -0.68 1.83 -24.63
CA SER A 61 0.20 0.80 -24.08
C SER A 61 1.42 1.37 -23.36
N HIS A 62 1.95 2.53 -23.82
CA HIS A 62 3.05 3.20 -23.18
C HIS A 62 2.60 3.97 -21.94
N ALA A 63 1.45 4.63 -21.99
CA ALA A 63 0.87 5.36 -20.87
C ALA A 63 0.58 4.39 -19.70
N THR A 64 -0.07 3.25 -19.97
CA THR A 64 -0.33 2.23 -18.95
C THR A 64 0.96 1.67 -18.34
N LEU A 65 1.97 1.36 -19.17
CA LEU A 65 3.26 0.87 -18.66
C LEU A 65 3.99 1.95 -17.83
N LYS A 66 3.94 3.20 -18.23
CA LYS A 66 4.54 4.33 -17.50
C LYS A 66 3.87 4.51 -16.14
N GLU A 67 2.55 4.43 -16.09
CA GLU A 67 1.78 4.52 -14.86
C GLU A 67 2.10 3.38 -13.88
N ASP A 68 2.20 2.14 -14.37
CA ASP A 68 2.68 1.01 -13.58
C ASP A 68 4.08 1.26 -13.01
N LEU A 69 5.00 1.78 -13.84
CA LEU A 69 6.37 2.09 -13.42
C LEU A 69 6.41 3.21 -12.38
N ASP A 70 5.60 4.25 -12.53
CA ASP A 70 5.51 5.35 -11.57
C ASP A 70 4.93 4.87 -10.22
N GLY A 71 3.96 3.98 -10.25
CA GLY A 71 3.44 3.29 -9.07
C GLY A 71 4.53 2.48 -8.35
N PHE A 72 5.34 1.69 -9.08
CA PHE A 72 6.48 0.98 -8.51
C PHE A 72 7.55 1.92 -7.97
N ASP A 73 7.79 3.07 -8.61
CA ASP A 73 8.79 4.04 -8.15
C ASP A 73 8.35 4.69 -6.83
N GLN A 74 7.09 5.05 -6.68
CA GLN A 74 6.52 5.52 -5.42
C GLN A 74 6.64 4.47 -4.31
N MET A 75 6.32 3.20 -4.59
CA MET A 75 6.51 2.09 -3.65
C MET A 75 7.97 1.91 -3.26
N SER A 76 8.90 2.10 -4.21
CA SER A 76 10.35 1.95 -4.00
C SER A 76 10.92 2.93 -3.00
N VAL A 77 10.26 4.06 -2.77
CA VAL A 77 10.62 5.08 -1.79
C VAL A 77 9.82 4.94 -0.49
N ALA A 78 8.51 4.79 -0.58
CA ALA A 78 7.62 4.84 0.57
C ALA A 78 7.83 3.67 1.54
N PHE A 79 7.91 2.43 1.05
CA PHE A 79 8.13 1.26 1.90
C PHE A 79 9.52 1.24 2.58
N PRO A 80 10.65 1.44 1.86
CA PRO A 80 11.95 1.54 2.52
C PRO A 80 11.99 2.64 3.58
N LEU A 81 11.38 3.81 3.34
CA LEU A 81 11.34 4.89 4.32
C LEU A 81 10.61 4.46 5.60
N LEU A 82 9.47 3.79 5.47
CA LEU A 82 8.70 3.25 6.60
C LEU A 82 9.51 2.22 7.40
N PHE A 83 10.07 1.20 6.72
CA PHE A 83 10.85 0.14 7.37
C PHE A 83 12.12 0.66 8.00
N LEU A 84 12.82 1.59 7.35
CA LEU A 84 14.07 2.14 7.86
C LEU A 84 13.84 3.11 9.02
N THR A 85 12.74 3.85 9.01
CA THR A 85 12.33 4.63 10.19
C THR A 85 12.11 3.72 11.38
N ALA A 86 11.38 2.63 11.21
CA ALA A 86 11.16 1.64 12.26
C ALA A 86 12.48 0.96 12.71
N ALA A 87 13.36 0.60 11.78
CA ALA A 87 14.68 0.04 12.09
C ALA A 87 15.58 1.05 12.82
N GLY A 88 15.57 2.34 12.41
CA GLY A 88 16.29 3.42 13.08
C GLY A 88 15.84 3.64 14.52
N VAL A 89 14.52 3.63 14.75
CA VAL A 89 13.94 3.69 16.09
C VAL A 89 14.33 2.47 16.93
N ALA A 90 14.29 1.27 16.35
CA ALA A 90 14.74 0.05 17.02
C ALA A 90 16.23 0.13 17.43
N ALA A 91 17.09 0.59 16.53
CA ALA A 91 18.51 0.82 16.79
C ALA A 91 18.70 1.88 17.90
N TRP A 92 17.95 2.97 17.86
CA TRP A 92 17.98 4.01 18.89
C TRP A 92 17.60 3.47 20.27
N VAL A 93 16.54 2.67 20.37
CA VAL A 93 16.10 2.03 21.62
C VAL A 93 17.20 1.09 22.14
N LEU A 94 17.74 0.23 21.28
CA LEU A 94 18.79 -0.74 21.64
C LEU A 94 20.05 -0.04 22.15
N LEU A 95 20.56 0.92 21.40
CA LEU A 95 21.80 1.64 21.75
C LEU A 95 21.62 2.51 22.98
N THR A 96 20.47 3.17 23.15
CA THR A 96 20.17 3.91 24.37
C THR A 96 20.30 3.03 25.61
N ARG A 97 19.74 1.83 25.57
CA ARG A 97 19.79 0.88 26.68
C ARG A 97 21.18 0.34 26.95
N ARG A 98 21.92 -0.01 25.90
CA ARG A 98 23.30 -0.43 26.02
C ARG A 98 24.18 0.63 26.68
N ILE A 99 24.05 1.88 26.26
CA ILE A 99 24.80 3.00 26.86
C ILE A 99 24.45 3.19 28.33
N LEU A 100 23.16 3.03 28.71
CA LEU A 100 22.76 3.10 30.11
C LEU A 100 23.42 2.01 30.96
N GLN A 101 23.65 0.83 30.44
CA GLN A 101 24.36 -0.26 31.12
C GLN A 101 25.87 -0.01 31.22
N GLU A 102 26.44 0.61 30.19
CA GLU A 102 27.86 0.94 30.13
C GLU A 102 28.24 2.26 30.83
N LYS A 103 27.26 2.98 31.40
CA LYS A 103 27.51 4.27 32.10
C LYS A 103 28.65 4.24 33.12
N PRO A 104 28.79 3.24 34.01
CA PRO A 104 29.90 3.19 34.96
C PRO A 104 31.27 3.09 34.25
N VAL A 105 31.34 2.28 33.20
CA VAL A 105 32.58 2.11 32.40
C VAL A 105 32.91 3.40 31.65
N ILE A 106 31.89 4.11 31.11
CA ILE A 106 32.07 5.43 30.48
C ILE A 106 32.60 6.43 31.51
N GLY A 107 32.04 6.43 32.73
CA GLY A 107 32.44 7.29 33.81
C GLY A 107 33.92 7.06 34.21
N THR A 108 34.36 5.82 34.36
CA THR A 108 35.74 5.51 34.69
C THR A 108 36.72 5.86 33.57
N LEU A 109 36.34 5.62 32.30
CA LEU A 109 37.16 6.03 31.15
C LEU A 109 37.31 7.55 31.06
N MET A 110 36.23 8.30 31.31
CA MET A 110 36.27 9.76 31.30
C MET A 110 37.06 10.32 32.51
N ALA A 111 36.97 9.70 33.68
CA ALA A 111 37.77 10.05 34.83
C ALA A 111 39.27 9.76 34.58
N ALA A 112 39.60 8.72 33.79
CA ALA A 112 40.95 8.43 33.34
C ALA A 112 41.45 9.31 32.16
N GLY A 113 40.70 10.38 31.81
CA GLY A 113 41.07 11.37 30.80
C GLY A 113 40.55 11.16 29.37
N ALA A 114 39.64 10.24 29.17
CA ALA A 114 39.03 10.06 27.85
C ALA A 114 38.19 11.30 27.47
N ARG A 115 38.48 11.88 26.29
CA ARG A 115 37.74 13.04 25.76
C ARG A 115 36.32 12.67 25.33
N ARG A 116 35.35 13.57 25.58
CA ARG A 116 33.94 13.40 25.15
C ARG A 116 33.78 12.99 23.69
N GLY A 117 34.59 13.58 22.80
CA GLY A 117 34.57 13.25 21.36
C GLY A 117 35.02 11.81 21.04
N LYS A 118 35.89 11.20 21.91
CA LYS A 118 36.29 9.79 21.74
C LYS A 118 35.13 8.86 22.11
N VAL A 119 34.39 9.16 23.16
CA VAL A 119 33.18 8.42 23.57
C VAL A 119 32.10 8.56 22.48
N LEU A 120 31.85 9.77 22.00
CA LEU A 120 30.88 10.02 20.93
C LEU A 120 31.21 9.19 19.67
N ARG A 121 32.47 9.26 19.19
CA ARG A 121 32.91 8.51 18.01
C ARG A 121 32.82 6.99 18.18
N HIS A 122 33.04 6.50 19.40
CA HIS A 122 32.94 5.06 19.68
C HIS A 122 31.51 4.54 19.48
N TYR A 123 30.49 5.23 20.04
CA TYR A 123 29.10 4.83 19.92
C TYR A 123 28.50 5.10 18.52
N LEU A 124 28.92 6.19 17.86
CA LEU A 124 28.58 6.40 16.46
C LEU A 124 29.19 5.33 15.56
N GLY A 125 30.43 4.92 15.84
CA GLY A 125 31.08 3.80 15.15
C GLY A 125 30.34 2.48 15.35
N GLN A 126 29.81 2.21 16.54
CA GLN A 126 28.95 1.02 16.75
C GLN A 126 27.69 1.08 15.90
N GLY A 127 27.00 2.23 15.87
CA GLY A 127 25.83 2.42 15.01
C GLY A 127 26.17 2.24 13.52
N LEU A 128 27.30 2.81 13.08
CA LEU A 128 27.81 2.64 11.72
C LEU A 128 28.05 1.17 11.37
N TRP A 129 28.72 0.42 12.25
CA TRP A 129 29.00 -1.01 12.02
C TRP A 129 27.71 -1.84 11.95
N ILE A 130 26.74 -1.57 12.85
CA ILE A 130 25.44 -2.24 12.81
C ILE A 130 24.73 -1.95 11.48
N GLY A 131 24.71 -0.67 11.07
CA GLY A 131 24.14 -0.24 9.80
C GLY A 131 24.83 -0.87 8.59
N LEU A 132 26.17 -0.88 8.56
CA LEU A 132 26.95 -1.48 7.46
C LEU A 132 26.74 -3.00 7.35
N ILE A 133 26.83 -3.73 8.44
CA ILE A 133 26.64 -5.19 8.41
C ILE A 133 25.20 -5.52 7.98
N GLY A 134 24.23 -4.82 8.57
CA GLY A 134 22.83 -5.01 8.22
C GLY A 134 22.53 -4.67 6.76
N SER A 135 23.09 -3.57 6.24
CA SER A 135 22.88 -3.18 4.85
C SER A 135 23.57 -4.10 3.85
N VAL A 136 24.77 -4.59 4.14
CA VAL A 136 25.43 -5.58 3.26
C VAL A 136 24.59 -6.86 3.15
N VAL A 137 24.12 -7.40 4.29
CA VAL A 137 23.26 -8.58 4.28
C VAL A 137 21.93 -8.29 3.57
N GLY A 138 21.33 -7.12 3.84
CA GLY A 138 20.08 -6.68 3.20
C GLY A 138 20.22 -6.51 1.69
N VAL A 139 21.31 -5.88 1.23
CA VAL A 139 21.59 -5.71 -0.21
C VAL A 139 21.80 -7.06 -0.91
N LEU A 140 22.55 -7.98 -0.30
CA LEU A 140 22.73 -9.32 -0.87
C LEU A 140 21.39 -10.07 -1.01
N ALA A 141 20.55 -10.01 0.02
CA ALA A 141 19.21 -10.58 -0.03
C ALA A 141 18.32 -9.85 -1.06
N GLY A 142 18.43 -8.52 -1.14
CA GLY A 142 17.67 -7.68 -2.09
C GLY A 142 18.05 -7.97 -3.55
N VAL A 143 19.33 -8.13 -3.86
CA VAL A 143 19.79 -8.51 -5.22
C VAL A 143 19.27 -9.90 -5.62
N ALA A 144 19.26 -10.85 -4.69
CA ALA A 144 18.67 -12.16 -4.94
C ALA A 144 17.15 -12.09 -5.16
N ALA A 145 16.45 -11.33 -4.31
CA ALA A 145 15.01 -11.11 -4.42
C ALA A 145 14.63 -10.35 -5.72
N ASN A 146 15.40 -9.33 -6.11
CA ASN A 146 15.21 -8.60 -7.36
C ASN A 146 15.16 -9.55 -8.56
N SER A 147 16.10 -10.48 -8.66
CA SER A 147 16.14 -11.45 -9.75
C SER A 147 14.92 -12.38 -9.77
N ALA A 148 14.42 -12.76 -8.60
CA ALA A 148 13.25 -13.63 -8.49
C ALA A 148 11.95 -12.88 -8.85
N ILE A 149 11.77 -11.67 -8.31
CA ILE A 149 10.59 -10.84 -8.53
C ILE A 149 10.51 -10.40 -10.00
N THR A 150 11.63 -9.94 -10.58
CA THR A 150 11.65 -9.52 -11.99
C THR A 150 11.27 -10.66 -12.92
N ARG A 151 11.78 -11.88 -12.71
CA ARG A 151 11.40 -13.04 -13.53
C ARG A 151 9.93 -13.43 -13.34
N ALA A 152 9.42 -13.35 -12.13
CA ALA A 152 8.01 -13.62 -11.86
C ALA A 152 7.12 -12.60 -12.58
N TYR A 153 7.45 -11.32 -12.50
CA TYR A 153 6.72 -10.23 -13.14
C TYR A 153 6.75 -10.32 -14.68
N THR A 154 7.94 -10.45 -15.28
CA THR A 154 8.07 -10.54 -16.74
C THR A 154 7.45 -11.82 -17.32
N GLY A 155 7.56 -12.94 -16.59
CA GLY A 155 6.87 -14.18 -16.97
C GLY A 155 5.35 -14.05 -16.89
N PHE A 156 4.86 -13.23 -16.01
CA PHE A 156 3.46 -12.94 -15.82
C PHE A 156 2.91 -12.00 -16.92
N VAL A 157 3.59 -10.89 -17.19
CA VAL A 157 3.22 -9.94 -18.26
C VAL A 157 3.43 -10.54 -19.67
N GLY A 158 4.11 -11.71 -19.76
CA GLY A 158 4.37 -12.36 -21.04
C GLY A 158 5.51 -11.73 -21.83
N VAL A 159 6.41 -10.97 -21.18
CA VAL A 159 7.58 -10.39 -21.83
C VAL A 159 8.57 -11.51 -22.17
N PRO A 160 8.91 -11.72 -23.47
CA PRO A 160 9.69 -12.88 -23.90
C PRO A 160 11.13 -12.88 -23.38
N ASP A 161 11.75 -11.70 -23.24
CA ASP A 161 13.14 -11.54 -22.81
C ASP A 161 13.26 -10.70 -21.55
N THR A 162 13.70 -11.33 -20.45
CA THR A 162 13.92 -10.67 -19.19
C THR A 162 15.37 -10.24 -19.02
N VAL A 163 15.65 -8.95 -19.08
CA VAL A 163 16.98 -8.39 -18.84
C VAL A 163 17.12 -7.93 -17.39
N ILE A 164 17.76 -8.73 -16.55
CA ILE A 164 18.00 -8.38 -15.15
C ILE A 164 19.29 -7.58 -15.05
N ARG A 165 19.18 -6.29 -14.73
CA ARG A 165 20.34 -5.41 -14.50
C ARG A 165 20.43 -5.04 -13.02
N ASN A 166 21.60 -5.30 -12.44
CA ASN A 166 21.93 -4.82 -11.10
C ASN A 166 22.87 -3.62 -11.25
N TYR A 167 22.38 -2.43 -10.89
CA TYR A 167 23.18 -1.21 -10.99
C TYR A 167 24.07 -1.06 -9.75
N PRO A 168 25.42 -1.01 -9.89
CA PRO A 168 26.33 -0.90 -8.73
C PRO A 168 26.06 0.33 -7.86
N TRP A 169 25.57 1.42 -8.46
CA TRP A 169 25.23 2.64 -7.73
C TRP A 169 24.04 2.43 -6.77
N MET A 170 23.03 1.64 -7.14
CA MET A 170 21.89 1.30 -6.26
C MET A 170 22.36 0.47 -5.06
N VAL A 171 23.28 -0.47 -5.30
CA VAL A 171 23.93 -1.23 -4.22
C VAL A 171 24.66 -0.28 -3.26
N ALA A 172 25.42 0.68 -3.79
CA ALA A 172 26.13 1.68 -3.00
C ALA A 172 25.16 2.57 -2.20
N VAL A 173 24.06 3.01 -2.82
CA VAL A 173 23.00 3.78 -2.15
C VAL A 173 22.36 2.97 -1.02
N GLY A 174 22.01 1.71 -1.25
CA GLY A 174 21.45 0.83 -0.21
C GLY A 174 22.38 0.66 0.99
N VAL A 175 23.69 0.46 0.74
CA VAL A 175 24.69 0.36 1.82
C VAL A 175 24.88 1.69 2.55
N ALA A 176 24.97 2.80 1.81
CA ALA A 176 25.10 4.13 2.38
C ALA A 176 23.89 4.50 3.25
N PHE A 177 22.69 4.19 2.76
CA PHE A 177 21.44 4.45 3.46
C PHE A 177 21.35 3.69 4.79
N GLY A 178 21.66 2.39 4.79
CA GLY A 178 21.68 1.62 6.03
C GLY A 178 22.76 2.11 7.02
N ALA A 179 23.91 2.54 6.53
CA ALA A 179 24.96 3.17 7.35
C ALA A 179 24.46 4.48 7.99
N VAL A 180 23.78 5.33 7.21
CA VAL A 180 23.18 6.60 7.69
C VAL A 180 22.13 6.33 8.77
N VAL A 181 21.21 5.40 8.54
CA VAL A 181 20.18 5.02 9.53
C VAL A 181 20.82 4.48 10.81
N GLY A 182 21.87 3.66 10.71
CA GLY A 182 22.62 3.17 11.85
C GLY A 182 23.28 4.29 12.67
N VAL A 183 23.87 5.29 11.98
CA VAL A 183 24.46 6.47 12.62
C VAL A 183 23.41 7.35 13.26
N LEU A 184 22.30 7.63 12.56
CA LEU A 184 21.19 8.45 13.08
C LEU A 184 20.55 7.80 14.30
N GLY A 185 20.32 6.48 14.27
CA GLY A 185 19.83 5.73 15.44
C GLY A 185 20.77 5.78 16.64
N ALA A 186 22.08 5.86 16.38
CA ALA A 186 23.10 5.98 17.44
C ALA A 186 23.30 7.40 17.97
N LEU A 187 22.91 8.44 17.22
CA LEU A 187 23.26 9.84 17.48
C LEU A 187 22.75 10.32 18.85
N GLY A 188 21.47 10.15 19.12
CA GLY A 188 20.87 10.57 20.40
C GLY A 188 21.52 9.90 21.61
N PRO A 189 21.62 8.55 21.64
CA PRO A 189 22.30 7.81 22.68
C PRO A 189 23.78 8.22 22.86
N ALA A 190 24.54 8.37 21.78
CA ALA A 190 25.95 8.72 21.79
C ALA A 190 26.20 10.14 22.35
N VAL A 191 25.34 11.11 21.98
CA VAL A 191 25.38 12.47 22.55
C VAL A 191 25.09 12.43 24.05
N THR A 192 24.09 11.66 24.46
CA THR A 192 23.74 11.52 25.89
C THR A 192 24.90 10.91 26.68
N ALA A 193 25.56 9.87 26.15
CA ALA A 193 26.74 9.25 26.75
C ALA A 193 27.90 10.24 26.91
N SER A 194 28.20 10.98 25.85
CA SER A 194 29.33 11.93 25.82
C SER A 194 29.15 13.15 26.75
N ARG A 195 27.91 13.52 27.05
CA ARG A 195 27.56 14.67 27.93
C ARG A 195 27.39 14.28 29.40
N THR A 196 27.39 12.98 29.75
CA THR A 196 27.25 12.54 31.14
C THR A 196 28.50 12.89 31.94
N ALA A 197 28.34 13.57 33.09
CA ALA A 197 29.47 13.90 33.96
C ALA A 197 30.06 12.61 34.59
N PRO A 198 31.41 12.46 34.66
CA PRO A 198 32.04 11.27 35.20
C PRO A 198 31.58 10.86 36.59
N ALA A 199 31.46 11.83 37.50
CA ALA A 199 30.96 11.62 38.86
C ALA A 199 29.50 11.15 38.92
N ALA A 200 28.67 11.60 38.00
CA ALA A 200 27.26 11.17 37.90
C ALA A 200 27.16 9.78 37.22
N ALA A 201 28.08 9.46 36.33
CA ALA A 201 28.13 8.15 35.65
C ALA A 201 28.59 7.01 36.60
N MET A 202 29.50 7.31 37.52
CA MET A 202 30.01 6.37 38.50
C MET A 202 29.11 6.16 39.73
N ARG A 203 28.13 7.06 39.96
CA ARG A 203 27.15 6.83 41.01
C ARG A 203 26.22 5.67 40.61
N THR A 204 26.31 4.59 41.34
CA THR A 204 25.35 3.48 41.24
C THR A 204 23.97 4.09 41.53
N GLN A 205 23.10 4.14 40.54
CA GLN A 205 21.72 4.59 40.76
C GLN A 205 21.06 3.57 41.68
N ALA A 206 21.07 3.85 42.98
CA ALA A 206 20.16 3.21 43.92
C ALA A 206 18.74 3.55 43.42
N GLY A 207 18.15 2.62 42.68
CA GLY A 207 16.96 2.87 41.87
C GLY A 207 15.67 2.91 42.65
N ALA A 208 15.54 3.85 43.56
CA ALA A 208 14.23 4.24 44.08
C ALA A 208 13.71 5.48 43.34
N SER A 209 13.19 5.28 42.13
CA SER A 209 12.32 6.31 41.55
C SER A 209 11.14 6.52 42.47
N ALA A 210 10.89 7.78 42.84
CA ALA A 210 9.74 8.14 43.68
C ALA A 210 8.43 7.57 43.10
N PRO A 211 7.50 7.14 43.93
CA PRO A 211 6.23 6.62 43.45
C PRO A 211 5.53 7.67 42.58
N GLY A 212 5.22 7.32 41.34
CA GLY A 212 4.51 8.21 40.43
C GLY A 212 3.11 8.54 40.94
N ALA A 213 2.58 9.72 40.60
CA ALA A 213 1.28 10.23 41.06
C ALA A 213 0.11 9.24 40.89
N TRP A 214 0.18 8.34 39.92
CA TRP A 214 -0.84 7.30 39.63
C TRP A 214 -0.65 6.00 40.40
N SER A 215 0.46 5.84 41.12
CA SER A 215 0.77 4.61 41.88
C SER A 215 -0.29 4.26 42.93
N PRO A 216 -0.89 5.21 43.70
CA PRO A 216 -1.95 4.88 44.69
C PRO A 216 -3.27 4.47 44.02
N VAL A 217 -3.60 5.02 42.86
CA VAL A 217 -4.83 4.67 42.13
C VAL A 217 -4.80 3.20 41.66
N VAL A 218 -3.65 2.77 41.13
CA VAL A 218 -3.41 1.41 40.66
C VAL A 218 -3.42 0.42 41.84
N ALA A 219 -2.87 0.82 42.98
CA ALA A 219 -2.84 -0.03 44.18
C ALA A 219 -4.25 -0.30 44.78
N ARG A 220 -5.23 0.57 44.52
CA ARG A 220 -6.59 0.49 45.05
C ARG A 220 -7.50 -0.48 44.25
N GLN A 221 -7.10 -0.89 43.04
CA GLN A 221 -7.91 -1.80 42.21
C GLN A 221 -7.76 -3.26 42.64
N ARG A 222 -8.66 -3.69 43.55
CA ARG A 222 -8.66 -5.04 44.16
C ARG A 222 -9.15 -6.17 43.25
N TRP A 223 -9.78 -5.87 42.11
CA TRP A 223 -10.32 -6.85 41.16
C TRP A 223 -9.24 -7.45 40.22
N LEU A 224 -8.08 -6.82 40.13
CA LEU A 224 -6.96 -7.32 39.31
C LEU A 224 -6.16 -8.39 40.11
N PRO A 225 -5.70 -9.49 39.45
CA PRO A 225 -4.77 -10.44 40.06
C PRO A 225 -3.48 -9.74 40.49
N VAL A 226 -2.83 -10.26 41.52
CA VAL A 226 -1.63 -9.66 42.13
C VAL A 226 -0.53 -9.39 41.09
N SER A 227 -0.32 -10.32 40.16
CA SER A 227 0.65 -10.18 39.08
C SER A 227 0.35 -8.99 38.16
N ALA A 228 -0.92 -8.78 37.79
CA ALA A 228 -1.35 -7.65 36.96
C ALA A 228 -1.20 -6.31 37.71
N ARG A 229 -1.54 -6.27 39.01
CA ARG A 229 -1.32 -5.05 39.82
C ARG A 229 0.17 -4.69 39.93
N MET A 230 1.03 -5.69 40.13
CA MET A 230 2.49 -5.47 40.16
C MET A 230 2.98 -4.97 38.80
N GLY A 231 2.56 -5.60 37.69
CA GLY A 231 2.92 -5.19 36.34
C GLY A 231 2.47 -3.76 36.04
N LEU A 232 1.23 -3.41 36.33
CA LEU A 232 0.69 -2.06 36.08
C LEU A 232 1.39 -0.99 36.92
N ARG A 233 1.71 -1.31 38.19
CA ARG A 233 2.51 -0.41 39.05
C ARG A 233 3.92 -0.19 38.51
N ASP A 234 4.56 -1.25 38.01
CA ASP A 234 5.89 -1.16 37.43
C ASP A 234 5.91 -0.40 36.11
N LEU A 235 4.85 -0.51 35.29
CA LEU A 235 4.66 0.29 34.07
C LEU A 235 4.62 1.79 34.37
N VAL A 236 3.82 2.19 35.37
CA VAL A 236 3.69 3.61 35.78
C VAL A 236 4.98 4.13 36.40
N ARG A 237 5.72 3.29 37.11
CA ARG A 237 6.98 3.66 37.77
C ARG A 237 8.14 3.82 36.77
N SER A 238 8.23 2.96 35.74
CA SER A 238 9.33 2.93 34.79
C SER A 238 8.94 3.50 33.42
N LYS A 239 8.49 4.76 33.38
CA LYS A 239 7.95 5.43 32.16
C LYS A 239 8.80 5.25 30.90
N ARG A 240 10.14 5.40 30.99
CA ARG A 240 11.04 5.24 29.83
C ARG A 240 11.02 3.83 29.25
N ARG A 241 10.98 2.83 30.11
CA ARG A 241 10.93 1.41 29.71
C ARG A 241 9.59 1.09 29.07
N THR A 242 8.50 1.48 29.73
CA THR A 242 7.15 1.31 29.22
C THR A 242 7.00 1.96 27.85
N PHE A 243 7.47 3.21 27.69
CA PHE A 243 7.43 3.90 26.41
C PHE A 243 8.19 3.14 25.31
N ALA A 244 9.38 2.62 25.60
CA ALA A 244 10.15 1.87 24.60
C ALA A 244 9.48 0.55 24.20
N THR A 245 8.81 -0.14 25.15
CA THR A 245 8.04 -1.36 24.85
C THR A 245 6.78 -1.02 24.03
N MET A 246 6.05 0.03 24.42
CA MET A 246 4.89 0.51 23.67
C MET A 246 5.27 0.95 22.25
N LEU A 247 6.38 1.68 22.10
CA LEU A 247 6.86 2.12 20.80
C LEU A 247 7.13 0.96 19.84
N GLY A 248 7.76 -0.13 20.33
CA GLY A 248 7.95 -1.33 19.53
C GLY A 248 6.64 -1.98 19.06
N THR A 249 5.65 -2.01 19.94
CA THR A 249 4.30 -2.53 19.61
C THR A 249 3.59 -1.62 18.61
N VAL A 250 3.66 -0.30 18.80
CA VAL A 250 3.07 0.69 17.88
C VAL A 250 3.69 0.57 16.49
N LEU A 251 5.02 0.52 16.40
CA LEU A 251 5.70 0.35 15.10
C LEU A 251 5.30 -0.96 14.41
N ALA A 252 5.16 -2.04 15.17
CA ALA A 252 4.70 -3.31 14.62
C ALA A 252 3.29 -3.19 14.03
N LEU A 253 2.36 -2.54 14.74
CA LEU A 253 0.98 -2.32 14.26
C LEU A 253 0.96 -1.39 13.05
N VAL A 254 1.74 -0.33 13.05
CA VAL A 254 1.86 0.59 11.90
C VAL A 254 2.29 -0.19 10.65
N LEU A 255 3.37 -0.98 10.73
CA LEU A 255 3.86 -1.76 9.59
C LEU A 255 2.85 -2.79 9.09
N VAL A 256 2.24 -3.54 10.01
CA VAL A 256 1.26 -4.57 9.65
C VAL A 256 -0.01 -3.93 9.07
N LEU A 257 -0.54 -2.87 9.70
CA LEU A 257 -1.76 -2.22 9.21
C LEU A 257 -1.55 -1.49 7.89
N THR A 258 -0.40 -0.87 7.66
CA THR A 258 -0.11 -0.26 6.35
C THR A 258 -0.10 -1.32 5.26
N SER A 259 0.56 -2.47 5.49
CA SER A 259 0.62 -3.54 4.50
C SER A 259 -0.72 -4.25 4.29
N VAL A 260 -1.44 -4.57 5.37
CA VAL A 260 -2.74 -5.26 5.28
C VAL A 260 -3.83 -4.29 4.81
N GLY A 261 -3.79 -3.03 5.28
CA GLY A 261 -4.75 -1.99 4.88
C GLY A 261 -4.71 -1.71 3.39
N MET A 262 -3.52 -1.60 2.81
CA MET A 262 -3.35 -1.48 1.36
C MET A 262 -4.04 -2.63 0.62
N MET A 263 -3.78 -3.87 1.03
CA MET A 263 -4.37 -5.04 0.38
C MET A 263 -5.89 -5.09 0.50
N THR A 264 -6.40 -4.87 1.72
CA THR A 264 -7.86 -4.91 1.94
C THR A 264 -8.58 -3.81 1.18
N SER A 265 -7.97 -2.63 1.04
CA SER A 265 -8.56 -1.51 0.29
C SER A 265 -8.58 -1.79 -1.21
N ILE A 266 -7.51 -2.35 -1.78
CA ILE A 266 -7.48 -2.73 -3.19
C ILE A 266 -8.51 -3.83 -3.49
N MET A 267 -8.58 -4.89 -2.68
CA MET A 267 -9.55 -5.95 -2.89
C MET A 267 -10.98 -5.45 -2.78
N GLN A 268 -11.26 -4.60 -1.80
CA GLN A 268 -12.59 -4.04 -1.63
C GLN A 268 -12.96 -3.06 -2.75
N ALA A 269 -11.99 -2.32 -3.30
CA ALA A 269 -12.22 -1.49 -4.48
C ALA A 269 -12.63 -2.34 -5.69
N ILE A 270 -12.00 -3.49 -5.87
CA ILE A 270 -12.36 -4.44 -6.94
C ILE A 270 -13.73 -5.08 -6.69
N ASP A 271 -13.99 -5.54 -5.46
CA ASP A 271 -15.30 -6.10 -5.10
C ASP A 271 -16.41 -5.07 -5.38
N ILE A 272 -16.23 -3.79 -4.99
CA ILE A 272 -17.21 -2.73 -5.27
C ILE A 272 -17.36 -2.53 -6.78
N GLN A 273 -16.25 -2.44 -7.52
CA GLN A 273 -16.30 -2.18 -8.96
C GLN A 273 -17.06 -3.26 -9.75
N PHE A 274 -16.92 -4.55 -9.36
CA PHE A 274 -17.50 -5.66 -10.12
C PHE A 274 -18.71 -6.32 -9.48
N ASP A 275 -19.02 -6.04 -8.21
CA ASP A 275 -20.20 -6.57 -7.53
C ASP A 275 -21.28 -5.52 -7.27
N GLU A 276 -20.92 -4.21 -7.25
CA GLU A 276 -21.86 -3.13 -6.93
C GLU A 276 -22.00 -2.11 -8.07
N VAL A 277 -20.94 -1.88 -8.87
CA VAL A 277 -20.92 -0.88 -9.95
C VAL A 277 -21.19 -1.55 -11.31
N ASN A 278 -20.31 -2.42 -11.77
CA ASN A 278 -20.45 -3.09 -13.06
C ASN A 278 -21.22 -4.39 -12.87
N LEU A 279 -22.53 -4.31 -13.04
CA LEU A 279 -23.45 -5.43 -12.79
C LEU A 279 -23.69 -6.30 -14.03
N GLU A 280 -23.26 -5.85 -15.21
CA GLU A 280 -23.34 -6.60 -16.45
C GLU A 280 -22.41 -7.83 -16.44
N ASP A 281 -22.89 -8.93 -17.00
CA ASP A 281 -22.11 -10.15 -17.20
C ASP A 281 -21.19 -10.09 -18.42
N GLY A 282 -21.56 -9.26 -19.40
CA GLY A 282 -20.76 -9.04 -20.60
C GLY A 282 -21.20 -7.82 -21.39
N THR A 283 -20.27 -7.28 -22.18
CA THR A 283 -20.51 -6.13 -23.05
C THR A 283 -20.24 -6.51 -24.51
N VAL A 284 -21.14 -6.13 -25.40
CA VAL A 284 -21.00 -6.31 -26.86
C VAL A 284 -20.83 -4.93 -27.49
N ILE A 285 -19.83 -4.82 -28.34
CA ILE A 285 -19.63 -3.66 -29.20
C ILE A 285 -19.89 -4.12 -30.64
N ALA A 286 -20.79 -3.50 -31.32
CA ALA A 286 -21.18 -3.81 -32.68
C ALA A 286 -21.06 -2.58 -33.59
N GLN A 287 -20.88 -2.82 -34.89
CA GLN A 287 -20.93 -1.74 -35.88
C GLN A 287 -22.35 -1.16 -35.91
N SER A 288 -22.47 0.17 -35.91
CA SER A 288 -23.76 0.84 -35.77
C SER A 288 -24.81 0.37 -36.80
N GLY A 289 -26.00 0.06 -36.31
CA GLY A 289 -27.15 -0.40 -37.10
C GLY A 289 -27.05 -1.84 -37.64
N THR A 290 -26.02 -2.62 -37.26
CA THR A 290 -25.88 -4.01 -37.77
C THR A 290 -26.43 -5.06 -36.81
N VAL A 291 -26.38 -4.80 -35.51
CA VAL A 291 -26.86 -5.70 -34.45
C VAL A 291 -27.99 -5.05 -33.69
N THR A 292 -29.01 -5.81 -33.34
CA THR A 292 -30.13 -5.31 -32.54
C THR A 292 -30.19 -5.99 -31.18
N ALA A 293 -30.74 -5.32 -30.17
CA ALA A 293 -30.94 -5.89 -28.84
C ALA A 293 -31.76 -7.20 -28.90
N ASP A 294 -32.77 -7.26 -29.77
CA ASP A 294 -33.60 -8.46 -29.97
C ASP A 294 -32.78 -9.65 -30.50
N ALA A 295 -31.81 -9.39 -31.37
CA ALA A 295 -30.93 -10.45 -31.89
C ALA A 295 -30.05 -11.05 -30.80
N LEU A 296 -29.53 -10.22 -29.90
CA LEU A 296 -28.73 -10.66 -28.74
C LEU A 296 -29.61 -11.34 -27.69
N ALA A 297 -30.81 -10.83 -27.42
CA ALA A 297 -31.79 -11.44 -26.52
C ALA A 297 -32.28 -12.81 -27.00
N GLY A 298 -32.20 -13.08 -28.33
CA GLY A 298 -32.51 -14.36 -28.91
C GLY A 298 -31.42 -15.43 -28.71
N VAL A 299 -30.26 -15.09 -28.17
CA VAL A 299 -29.18 -16.05 -27.91
C VAL A 299 -29.49 -16.85 -26.64
N ASP A 300 -29.45 -18.19 -26.76
CA ASP A 300 -29.74 -19.07 -25.62
C ASP A 300 -28.74 -18.86 -24.49
N GLY A 301 -29.24 -18.54 -23.30
CA GLY A 301 -28.44 -18.21 -22.12
C GLY A 301 -28.30 -16.69 -21.82
N VAL A 302 -28.75 -15.79 -22.70
CA VAL A 302 -28.89 -14.36 -22.40
C VAL A 302 -30.22 -14.15 -21.71
N SER A 303 -30.24 -13.46 -20.57
CA SER A 303 -31.44 -13.17 -19.79
C SER A 303 -31.99 -11.76 -20.07
N THR A 304 -31.10 -10.80 -20.17
CA THR A 304 -31.45 -9.38 -20.39
C THR A 304 -30.41 -8.72 -21.28
N VAL A 305 -30.87 -7.82 -22.13
CA VAL A 305 -30.03 -6.98 -22.99
C VAL A 305 -30.47 -5.55 -22.80
N GLU A 306 -29.54 -4.67 -22.47
CA GLU A 306 -29.77 -3.22 -22.44
C GLU A 306 -28.88 -2.55 -23.48
N THR A 307 -29.43 -1.59 -24.21
CA THR A 307 -28.63 -0.75 -25.10
C THR A 307 -27.91 0.31 -24.26
N THR A 308 -26.62 0.45 -24.49
CA THR A 308 -25.79 1.44 -23.83
C THR A 308 -25.13 2.35 -24.88
N ALA A 309 -24.70 3.54 -24.47
CA ALA A 309 -23.89 4.41 -25.31
C ALA A 309 -22.50 4.54 -24.67
N LEU A 310 -21.47 4.51 -25.49
CA LEU A 310 -20.10 4.68 -25.04
C LEU A 310 -19.34 5.58 -26.02
N GLY A 311 -18.79 6.68 -25.55
CA GLY A 311 -17.98 7.56 -26.38
C GLY A 311 -16.96 8.36 -25.60
N GLN A 312 -15.93 8.81 -26.30
CA GLN A 312 -14.91 9.68 -25.72
C GLN A 312 -15.45 11.12 -25.67
N VAL A 313 -15.27 11.77 -24.53
CA VAL A 313 -15.64 13.17 -24.33
C VAL A 313 -14.54 13.89 -23.56
N THR A 314 -14.40 15.19 -23.82
CA THR A 314 -13.55 16.05 -22.99
C THR A 314 -14.47 16.97 -22.17
N VAL A 315 -14.41 16.82 -20.85
CA VAL A 315 -15.14 17.70 -19.92
C VAL A 315 -14.34 18.99 -19.76
N VAL A 316 -14.98 20.12 -20.03
CA VAL A 316 -14.36 21.44 -19.94
C VAL A 316 -15.09 22.28 -18.90
N ALA A 317 -14.37 22.86 -17.95
CA ALA A 317 -14.91 23.75 -16.92
C ALA A 317 -13.87 24.82 -16.56
N ASP A 318 -14.28 26.10 -16.55
CA ASP A 318 -13.46 27.26 -16.12
C ASP A 318 -12.04 27.36 -16.75
N GLY A 319 -11.85 26.75 -17.92
CA GLY A 319 -10.56 26.75 -18.64
C GLY A 319 -9.68 25.53 -18.39
N ASP A 320 -10.05 24.66 -17.46
CA ASP A 320 -9.48 23.33 -17.27
C ASP A 320 -10.27 22.31 -18.10
N SER A 321 -9.58 21.23 -18.51
CA SER A 321 -10.21 20.17 -19.32
C SER A 321 -9.69 18.80 -18.94
N TYR A 322 -10.57 17.79 -19.02
CA TYR A 322 -10.21 16.41 -18.75
C TYR A 322 -10.89 15.48 -19.76
N ALA A 323 -10.09 14.66 -20.45
CA ALA A 323 -10.60 13.67 -21.40
C ALA A 323 -11.04 12.41 -20.67
N THR A 324 -12.30 12.00 -20.89
CA THR A 324 -12.89 10.84 -20.24
C THR A 324 -13.90 10.15 -21.18
N THR A 325 -14.69 9.22 -20.64
CA THR A 325 -15.76 8.55 -21.36
C THR A 325 -17.13 9.04 -20.88
N LEU A 326 -18.06 9.18 -21.81
CA LEU A 326 -19.48 9.28 -21.53
C LEU A 326 -20.11 7.90 -21.69
N ASN A 327 -20.73 7.42 -20.63
CA ASN A 327 -21.47 6.17 -20.59
C ASN A 327 -22.98 6.49 -20.51
N GLY A 328 -23.73 6.04 -21.50
CA GLY A 328 -25.18 6.15 -21.52
C GLY A 328 -25.85 4.84 -21.15
N PHE A 329 -26.87 4.91 -20.30
CA PHE A 329 -27.66 3.75 -19.87
C PHE A 329 -29.15 4.04 -19.96
N GLU A 330 -29.97 3.01 -19.84
CA GLU A 330 -31.41 3.17 -19.65
C GLU A 330 -31.70 3.83 -18.28
N PRO A 331 -32.76 4.64 -18.15
CA PRO A 331 -33.03 5.37 -16.88
C PRO A 331 -33.14 4.47 -15.65
N ASP A 332 -33.69 3.26 -15.82
CA ASP A 332 -33.86 2.25 -14.76
C ASP A 332 -32.90 1.04 -14.98
N THR A 333 -31.67 1.30 -15.42
CA THR A 333 -30.71 0.24 -15.72
C THR A 333 -30.47 -0.68 -14.52
N ALA A 334 -30.41 -1.98 -14.81
CA ALA A 334 -29.96 -3.01 -13.86
C ALA A 334 -28.52 -3.46 -14.13
N MET A 335 -27.86 -2.87 -15.14
CA MET A 335 -26.51 -3.28 -15.59
C MET A 335 -25.41 -2.46 -14.95
N HIS A 336 -25.77 -1.32 -14.30
CA HIS A 336 -24.78 -0.45 -13.64
C HIS A 336 -25.39 0.16 -12.37
N GLY A 337 -24.63 0.05 -11.27
CA GLY A 337 -25.01 0.65 -9.98
C GLY A 337 -24.32 2.00 -9.79
N PHE A 338 -25.04 2.99 -9.32
CA PHE A 338 -24.51 4.30 -9.03
C PHE A 338 -24.53 4.54 -7.53
N VAL A 339 -23.37 4.66 -6.91
CA VAL A 339 -23.24 4.93 -5.47
C VAL A 339 -22.65 6.33 -5.29
N GLY A 340 -23.37 7.19 -4.57
CA GLY A 340 -22.91 8.53 -4.27
C GLY A 340 -21.79 8.54 -3.24
N VAL A 341 -21.09 9.66 -3.14
CA VAL A 341 -19.97 9.89 -2.18
C VAL A 341 -20.42 9.70 -0.72
N ASP A 342 -21.70 9.88 -0.43
CA ASP A 342 -22.30 9.64 0.90
C ASP A 342 -22.71 8.18 1.13
N GLY A 343 -22.46 7.29 0.15
CA GLY A 343 -22.87 5.89 0.16
C GLY A 343 -24.35 5.66 -0.15
N ALA A 344 -25.06 6.68 -0.60
CA ALA A 344 -26.46 6.54 -1.04
C ALA A 344 -26.52 6.00 -2.47
N GLU A 345 -27.45 5.12 -2.75
CA GLU A 345 -27.75 4.68 -4.10
C GLU A 345 -28.38 5.83 -4.89
N LEU A 346 -27.81 6.14 -6.05
CA LEU A 346 -28.26 7.18 -6.95
C LEU A 346 -28.99 6.57 -8.15
N SER A 347 -29.88 7.35 -8.78
CA SER A 347 -30.47 7.02 -10.08
C SER A 347 -30.00 8.02 -11.12
N LEU A 348 -29.95 7.61 -12.39
CA LEU A 348 -29.62 8.50 -13.49
C LEU A 348 -30.60 9.66 -13.58
N PRO A 349 -30.10 10.92 -13.64
CA PRO A 349 -30.98 12.09 -13.80
C PRO A 349 -31.56 12.13 -15.21
N THR A 350 -32.81 12.57 -15.33
CA THR A 350 -33.46 12.83 -16.63
C THR A 350 -32.95 14.11 -17.30
N ASP A 351 -32.44 15.05 -16.49
CA ASP A 351 -31.83 16.30 -16.93
C ASP A 351 -30.46 16.42 -16.25
N GLY A 352 -29.38 16.37 -17.02
CA GLY A 352 -28.02 16.42 -16.51
C GLY A 352 -27.32 15.05 -16.44
N VAL A 353 -26.21 15.02 -15.78
CA VAL A 353 -25.29 13.86 -15.74
C VAL A 353 -24.84 13.56 -14.32
N LEU A 354 -24.46 12.31 -14.07
CA LEU A 354 -23.61 11.97 -12.94
C LEU A 354 -22.14 12.00 -13.40
N ALA A 355 -21.24 12.34 -12.50
CA ALA A 355 -19.81 12.40 -12.80
C ALA A 355 -19.01 11.66 -11.72
N GLY A 356 -17.90 11.04 -12.10
CA GLY A 356 -16.99 10.44 -11.13
C GLY A 356 -16.42 11.49 -10.18
N GLN A 357 -16.27 11.16 -8.89
CA GLN A 357 -15.82 12.09 -7.85
C GLN A 357 -14.48 12.77 -8.18
N SER A 358 -13.57 12.06 -8.86
CA SER A 358 -12.28 12.62 -9.25
C SER A 358 -12.39 13.85 -10.17
N LEU A 359 -13.46 13.97 -10.96
CA LEU A 359 -13.71 15.16 -11.80
C LEU A 359 -13.96 16.42 -10.97
N SER A 360 -14.57 16.29 -9.78
CA SER A 360 -14.75 17.42 -8.87
C SER A 360 -13.41 18.02 -8.43
N ASP A 361 -12.44 17.16 -8.12
CA ASP A 361 -11.11 17.60 -7.66
C ASP A 361 -10.25 18.11 -8.82
N LEU A 362 -10.34 17.48 -10.00
CA LEU A 362 -9.54 17.82 -11.18
C LEU A 362 -9.99 19.13 -11.85
N LEU A 363 -11.29 19.34 -11.96
CA LEU A 363 -11.88 20.49 -12.66
C LEU A 363 -12.45 21.55 -11.71
N HIS A 364 -12.34 21.34 -10.40
CA HIS A 364 -12.85 22.23 -9.34
C HIS A 364 -14.35 22.54 -9.47
N VAL A 365 -15.14 21.54 -9.89
CA VAL A 365 -16.59 21.65 -10.09
C VAL A 365 -17.37 21.01 -8.94
N ALA A 366 -18.57 21.50 -8.70
CA ALA A 366 -19.49 21.03 -7.68
C ALA A 366 -20.81 20.52 -8.28
N ALA A 367 -21.58 19.76 -7.51
CA ALA A 367 -22.93 19.36 -7.93
C ALA A 367 -23.81 20.61 -8.13
N GLY A 368 -24.45 20.68 -9.28
CA GLY A 368 -25.23 21.82 -9.76
C GLY A 368 -24.51 22.71 -10.76
N ASP A 369 -23.19 22.53 -10.95
CA ASP A 369 -22.46 23.29 -11.95
C ASP A 369 -22.71 22.76 -13.37
N THR A 370 -22.61 23.66 -14.34
CA THR A 370 -22.69 23.32 -15.76
C THR A 370 -21.31 23.20 -16.35
N VAL A 371 -21.03 22.09 -17.01
CA VAL A 371 -19.79 21.82 -17.73
C VAL A 371 -20.07 21.61 -19.21
N THR A 372 -19.07 21.85 -20.05
CA THR A 372 -19.18 21.61 -21.48
C THR A 372 -18.54 20.27 -21.82
N LEU A 373 -19.30 19.38 -22.45
CA LEU A 373 -18.78 18.14 -23.05
C LEU A 373 -18.38 18.43 -24.49
N HIS A 374 -17.08 18.38 -24.75
CA HIS A 374 -16.51 18.56 -26.07
C HIS A 374 -16.33 17.20 -26.75
N THR A 375 -16.83 17.06 -27.98
CA THR A 375 -16.73 15.87 -28.83
C THR A 375 -16.42 16.27 -30.27
N ASP A 376 -16.13 15.30 -31.13
CA ASP A 376 -15.95 15.53 -32.57
C ASP A 376 -17.22 16.10 -33.24
N ALA A 377 -18.40 15.86 -32.67
CA ALA A 377 -19.66 16.37 -33.15
C ALA A 377 -19.96 17.81 -32.70
N GLY A 378 -19.24 18.32 -31.68
CA GLY A 378 -19.41 19.68 -31.15
C GLY A 378 -19.46 19.74 -29.63
N ASP A 379 -19.83 20.90 -29.13
CA ASP A 379 -19.92 21.22 -27.71
C ASP A 379 -21.34 21.08 -27.20
N THR A 380 -21.51 20.42 -26.05
CA THR A 380 -22.83 20.29 -25.40
C THR A 380 -22.69 20.65 -23.93
N ASP A 381 -23.50 21.61 -23.46
CA ASP A 381 -23.52 21.98 -22.05
C ASP A 381 -24.42 21.03 -21.26
N VAL A 382 -23.89 20.47 -20.17
CA VAL A 382 -24.63 19.57 -19.27
C VAL A 382 -24.42 19.98 -17.82
N THR A 383 -25.43 19.72 -16.97
CA THR A 383 -25.32 19.99 -15.53
C THR A 383 -24.93 18.74 -14.78
N ILE A 384 -23.90 18.81 -13.93
CA ILE A 384 -23.53 17.73 -13.02
C ILE A 384 -24.53 17.69 -11.87
N THR A 385 -25.35 16.64 -11.82
CA THR A 385 -26.41 16.52 -10.79
C THR A 385 -25.84 16.00 -9.47
N ALA A 386 -24.94 15.01 -9.52
CA ALA A 386 -24.26 14.44 -8.37
C ALA A 386 -22.95 13.77 -8.80
N PHE A 387 -22.11 13.44 -7.81
CA PHE A 387 -20.90 12.68 -8.02
C PHE A 387 -21.04 11.25 -7.52
N VAL A 388 -20.49 10.31 -8.28
CA VAL A 388 -20.42 8.88 -7.93
C VAL A 388 -19.05 8.54 -7.36
N ASP A 389 -19.03 7.69 -6.32
CA ASP A 389 -17.82 7.18 -5.66
C ASP A 389 -17.44 5.83 -6.29
N GLU A 390 -16.72 5.88 -7.40
CA GLU A 390 -16.20 4.71 -8.09
C GLU A 390 -14.71 4.55 -7.83
N PRO A 391 -14.28 3.35 -7.41
CA PRO A 391 -12.87 3.09 -7.11
C PRO A 391 -11.96 3.15 -8.33
N VAL A 392 -12.50 2.84 -9.51
CA VAL A 392 -11.73 2.71 -10.76
C VAL A 392 -12.42 3.51 -11.87
N GLY A 393 -11.66 4.40 -12.47
CA GLY A 393 -12.12 5.23 -13.57
C GLY A 393 -12.71 6.57 -13.12
N THR A 394 -12.82 7.44 -14.09
CA THR A 394 -13.42 8.75 -13.95
C THR A 394 -14.27 8.96 -15.19
N ALA A 395 -15.55 8.70 -15.09
CA ALA A 395 -16.46 8.76 -16.24
C ALA A 395 -17.62 9.73 -15.99
N VAL A 396 -18.30 10.06 -17.05
CA VAL A 396 -19.58 10.80 -17.03
C VAL A 396 -20.68 9.81 -17.38
N TYR A 397 -21.78 9.84 -16.63
CA TYR A 397 -22.91 8.92 -16.80
C TYR A 397 -24.18 9.72 -17.11
N ALA A 398 -24.89 9.28 -18.12
CA ALA A 398 -26.12 9.93 -18.57
C ALA A 398 -27.15 8.89 -18.98
N THR A 399 -28.39 9.35 -19.20
CA THR A 399 -29.35 8.52 -19.92
C THR A 399 -28.97 8.41 -21.40
N ASN A 400 -29.38 7.32 -22.06
CA ASN A 400 -29.15 7.13 -23.49
C ASN A 400 -29.67 8.31 -24.34
N ASP A 401 -30.73 8.97 -23.92
CA ASP A 401 -31.30 10.15 -24.61
C ASP A 401 -30.34 11.35 -24.58
N ILE A 402 -29.67 11.58 -23.45
CA ILE A 402 -28.64 12.62 -23.31
C ILE A 402 -27.37 12.21 -24.04
N ALA A 403 -26.93 10.96 -23.88
CA ALA A 403 -25.77 10.45 -24.57
C ALA A 403 -25.89 10.55 -26.10
N ALA A 404 -27.07 10.26 -26.67
CA ALA A 404 -27.32 10.41 -28.09
C ALA A 404 -27.29 11.88 -28.58
N GLN A 405 -27.55 12.85 -27.69
CA GLN A 405 -27.40 14.27 -28.03
C GLN A 405 -25.94 14.70 -28.08
N VAL A 406 -25.12 14.14 -27.19
CA VAL A 406 -23.69 14.44 -27.09
C VAL A 406 -22.87 13.66 -28.13
N LEU A 407 -23.28 12.44 -28.47
CA LEU A 407 -22.62 11.50 -29.39
C LEU A 407 -23.56 11.12 -30.55
N PRO A 408 -24.01 12.07 -31.40
CA PRO A 408 -25.01 11.78 -32.44
C PRO A 408 -24.50 10.85 -33.55
N ASP A 409 -23.21 10.82 -33.78
CA ASP A 409 -22.55 10.07 -34.86
C ASP A 409 -21.72 8.91 -34.34
N ALA A 410 -22.18 8.17 -33.31
CA ALA A 410 -21.48 7.02 -32.79
C ALA A 410 -21.35 5.92 -33.87
N ASP A 411 -20.11 5.55 -34.20
CA ASP A 411 -19.80 4.51 -35.19
C ASP A 411 -20.13 3.09 -34.70
N VAL A 412 -20.36 2.94 -33.40
CA VAL A 412 -20.63 1.66 -32.75
C VAL A 412 -21.85 1.72 -31.84
N ASP A 413 -22.60 0.64 -31.81
CA ASP A 413 -23.63 0.39 -30.81
C ASP A 413 -23.06 -0.50 -29.71
N THR A 414 -23.36 -0.18 -28.47
CA THR A 414 -22.95 -0.99 -27.32
C THR A 414 -24.14 -1.60 -26.61
N PHE A 415 -23.99 -2.82 -26.13
CA PHE A 415 -25.02 -3.57 -25.42
C PHE A 415 -24.43 -4.20 -24.16
N ALA A 416 -25.07 -3.96 -23.03
CA ALA A 416 -24.80 -4.65 -21.78
C ALA A 416 -25.68 -5.89 -21.67
N LEU A 417 -25.10 -7.01 -21.29
CA LEU A 417 -25.76 -8.31 -21.23
C LEU A 417 -25.77 -8.84 -19.81
N ALA A 418 -26.91 -9.36 -19.36
CA ALA A 418 -26.98 -10.27 -18.22
C ALA A 418 -27.26 -11.69 -18.70
N PHE A 419 -26.68 -12.68 -18.03
CA PHE A 419 -26.81 -14.08 -18.39
C PHE A 419 -27.73 -14.82 -17.43
N ALA A 420 -28.37 -15.88 -17.94
CA ALA A 420 -29.15 -16.78 -17.10
C ALA A 420 -28.26 -17.58 -16.16
N ASP A 421 -28.80 -17.95 -15.00
CA ASP A 421 -28.07 -18.79 -14.03
C ASP A 421 -27.59 -20.09 -14.65
N GLY A 422 -26.28 -20.34 -14.58
CA GLY A 422 -25.68 -21.56 -15.10
C GLY A 422 -25.43 -21.57 -16.62
N ALA A 423 -25.59 -20.44 -17.32
CA ALA A 423 -25.25 -20.32 -18.73
C ALA A 423 -23.78 -20.62 -19.01
N ASP A 424 -23.51 -21.31 -20.11
CA ASP A 424 -22.16 -21.61 -20.58
C ASP A 424 -21.58 -20.38 -21.29
N ARG A 425 -20.74 -19.63 -20.56
CA ARG A 425 -20.16 -18.37 -21.04
C ARG A 425 -19.20 -18.55 -22.23
N ASP A 426 -18.53 -19.70 -22.32
CA ASP A 426 -17.66 -19.98 -23.46
C ASP A 426 -18.48 -20.20 -24.72
N GLN A 427 -19.61 -20.90 -24.62
CA GLN A 427 -20.56 -21.07 -25.71
C GLN A 427 -21.22 -19.75 -26.09
N LEU A 428 -21.63 -18.92 -25.12
CA LEU A 428 -22.17 -17.60 -25.35
C LEU A 428 -21.19 -16.71 -26.10
N ARG A 429 -19.93 -16.66 -25.66
CA ARG A 429 -18.87 -15.92 -26.35
C ARG A 429 -18.73 -16.37 -27.80
N GLU A 430 -18.66 -17.69 -28.06
CA GLU A 430 -18.52 -18.22 -29.39
C GLU A 430 -19.72 -17.84 -30.27
N THR A 431 -20.95 -17.95 -29.75
CA THR A 431 -22.17 -17.61 -30.46
C THR A 431 -22.28 -16.13 -30.77
N ILE A 432 -22.02 -15.26 -29.74
CA ILE A 432 -22.14 -13.81 -29.90
C ILE A 432 -21.07 -13.27 -30.86
N THR A 433 -19.83 -13.76 -30.78
CA THR A 433 -18.74 -13.29 -31.65
C THR A 433 -18.91 -13.76 -33.11
N GLN A 434 -19.80 -14.70 -33.40
CA GLN A 434 -20.14 -15.15 -34.78
C GLN A 434 -21.29 -14.33 -35.40
N ILE A 435 -21.93 -13.44 -34.63
CA ILE A 435 -22.99 -12.57 -35.17
C ILE A 435 -22.32 -11.52 -36.08
N ASP A 436 -22.81 -11.41 -37.30
CA ASP A 436 -22.30 -10.42 -38.25
C ASP A 436 -22.51 -9.01 -37.72
N GLY A 437 -21.45 -8.21 -37.71
CA GLY A 437 -21.45 -6.84 -37.19
C GLY A 437 -20.94 -6.70 -35.75
N VAL A 438 -20.76 -7.78 -35.01
CA VAL A 438 -20.10 -7.72 -33.70
C VAL A 438 -18.60 -7.46 -33.90
N VAL A 439 -18.13 -6.37 -33.35
CA VAL A 439 -16.74 -5.93 -33.42
C VAL A 439 -15.92 -6.47 -32.23
N ALA A 440 -16.52 -6.42 -31.04
CA ALA A 440 -15.89 -6.90 -29.82
C ALA A 440 -16.92 -7.48 -28.84
N TYR A 441 -16.48 -8.46 -28.07
CA TYR A 441 -17.21 -9.02 -26.94
C TYR A 441 -16.28 -9.08 -25.73
N GLN A 442 -16.75 -8.58 -24.61
CA GLN A 442 -16.03 -8.53 -23.35
C GLN A 442 -16.84 -9.25 -22.27
N ASP A 443 -16.27 -10.24 -21.62
CA ASP A 443 -16.88 -10.95 -20.49
C ASP A 443 -16.34 -10.35 -19.18
N SER A 444 -17.22 -9.90 -18.30
CA SER A 444 -16.85 -9.26 -17.02
C SER A 444 -16.05 -10.20 -16.12
N ARG A 445 -16.35 -11.52 -16.13
CA ARG A 445 -15.55 -12.50 -15.36
C ARG A 445 -14.14 -12.68 -15.93
N ALA A 446 -13.95 -12.54 -17.24
CA ALA A 446 -12.62 -12.62 -17.83
C ALA A 446 -11.75 -11.43 -17.41
N ILE A 447 -12.37 -10.26 -17.23
CA ILE A 447 -11.69 -9.09 -16.68
C ILE A 447 -11.30 -9.35 -15.22
N VAL A 448 -12.25 -9.77 -14.39
CA VAL A 448 -11.99 -10.12 -12.97
C VAL A 448 -10.90 -11.19 -12.87
N ALA A 449 -10.95 -12.26 -13.67
CA ALA A 449 -9.93 -13.30 -13.68
C ALA A 449 -8.53 -12.76 -14.08
N THR A 450 -8.49 -11.79 -15.00
CA THR A 450 -7.25 -11.11 -15.38
C THR A 450 -6.73 -10.25 -14.24
N ILE A 451 -7.61 -9.48 -13.58
CA ILE A 451 -7.27 -8.68 -12.40
C ILE A 451 -6.79 -9.58 -11.26
N ASP A 452 -7.48 -10.67 -10.96
CA ASP A 452 -7.07 -11.65 -9.94
C ASP A 452 -5.69 -12.25 -10.24
N GLN A 453 -5.40 -12.46 -11.50
CA GLN A 453 -4.09 -12.88 -11.92
C GLN A 453 -3.04 -11.79 -11.66
N TYR A 454 -3.30 -10.50 -11.94
CA TYR A 454 -2.43 -9.38 -11.60
C TYR A 454 -2.28 -9.22 -10.08
N LEU A 455 -3.33 -9.38 -9.31
CA LEU A 455 -3.30 -9.39 -7.86
C LEU A 455 -2.46 -10.53 -7.27
N GLY A 456 -2.33 -11.65 -7.99
CA GLY A 456 -1.46 -12.75 -7.58
C GLY A 456 -0.01 -12.32 -7.32
N LEU A 457 0.54 -11.43 -8.16
CA LEU A 457 1.86 -10.82 -7.95
C LEU A 457 1.88 -9.85 -6.77
N PHE A 458 0.83 -9.08 -6.63
CA PHE A 458 0.64 -8.16 -5.50
C PHE A 458 0.62 -8.91 -4.16
N TRP A 459 -0.02 -10.09 -4.12
CA TRP A 459 -0.03 -10.97 -2.95
C TRP A 459 1.37 -11.40 -2.52
N VAL A 460 2.24 -11.72 -3.49
CA VAL A 460 3.64 -12.07 -3.19
C VAL A 460 4.36 -10.85 -2.58
N PHE A 461 4.20 -9.67 -3.17
CA PHE A 461 4.80 -8.44 -2.67
C PHE A 461 4.33 -8.10 -1.25
N ILE A 462 3.02 -8.08 -1.02
CA ILE A 462 2.43 -7.81 0.31
C ILE A 462 2.82 -8.88 1.31
N GLY A 463 2.87 -10.16 0.90
CA GLY A 463 3.35 -11.26 1.73
C GLY A 463 4.78 -11.02 2.22
N VAL A 464 5.67 -10.56 1.35
CA VAL A 464 7.04 -10.17 1.72
C VAL A 464 7.02 -8.99 2.70
N MET A 465 6.18 -7.98 2.48
CA MET A 465 6.06 -6.83 3.38
C MET A 465 5.55 -7.21 4.76
N ILE A 466 4.52 -8.04 4.85
CA ILE A 466 3.99 -8.57 6.11
C ILE A 466 5.07 -9.42 6.82
N LEU A 467 5.79 -10.24 6.08
CA LEU A 467 6.90 -11.05 6.63
C LEU A 467 7.98 -10.14 7.23
N LEU A 468 8.44 -9.14 6.49
CA LEU A 468 9.46 -8.19 6.96
C LEU A 468 8.96 -7.39 8.18
N GLY A 469 7.73 -6.89 8.13
CA GLY A 469 7.09 -6.21 9.26
C GLY A 469 6.99 -7.10 10.49
N THR A 470 6.58 -8.36 10.32
CA THR A 470 6.49 -9.35 11.40
C THR A 470 7.86 -9.67 11.99
N VAL A 471 8.88 -9.89 11.16
CA VAL A 471 10.26 -10.15 11.61
C VAL A 471 10.80 -8.95 12.39
N LEU A 472 10.59 -7.73 11.88
CA LEU A 472 10.99 -6.51 12.57
C LEU A 472 10.26 -6.34 13.90
N ALA A 473 8.95 -6.57 13.93
CA ALA A 473 8.14 -6.54 15.15
C ALA A 473 8.65 -7.53 16.20
N LEU A 474 8.87 -8.79 15.81
CA LEU A 474 9.41 -9.82 16.70
C LEU A 474 10.81 -9.44 17.19
N ALA A 475 11.68 -8.90 16.33
CA ALA A 475 13.03 -8.48 16.69
C ALA A 475 13.00 -7.34 17.72
N VAL A 476 12.19 -6.30 17.48
CA VAL A 476 12.06 -5.15 18.41
C VAL A 476 11.49 -5.60 19.75
N MET A 477 10.44 -6.41 19.75
CA MET A 477 9.83 -6.94 20.97
C MET A 477 10.79 -7.85 21.75
N TYR A 478 11.50 -8.75 21.04
CA TYR A 478 12.50 -9.62 21.66
C TYR A 478 13.64 -8.82 22.31
N VAL A 479 14.22 -7.86 21.58
CA VAL A 479 15.30 -7.02 22.09
C VAL A 479 14.83 -6.22 23.31
N THR A 480 13.64 -5.61 23.22
CA THR A 480 13.05 -4.84 24.32
C THR A 480 12.88 -5.71 25.56
N MET A 481 12.40 -6.94 25.39
CA MET A 481 12.23 -7.87 26.50
C MET A 481 13.56 -8.38 27.07
N ALA A 482 14.50 -8.76 26.22
CA ALA A 482 15.82 -9.23 26.64
C ALA A 482 16.54 -8.18 27.50
N VAL A 483 16.50 -6.93 27.08
CA VAL A 483 17.09 -5.80 27.84
C VAL A 483 16.33 -5.56 29.14
N ASN A 484 14.99 -5.65 29.14
CA ASN A 484 14.18 -5.53 30.36
C ASN A 484 14.59 -6.58 31.42
N ILE A 485 14.86 -7.82 31.00
CA ILE A 485 15.34 -8.88 31.89
C ILE A 485 16.74 -8.53 32.45
N VAL A 486 17.66 -8.07 31.61
CA VAL A 486 19.00 -7.70 32.03
C VAL A 486 18.99 -6.53 33.02
N GLU A 487 18.18 -5.49 32.78
CA GLU A 487 18.02 -4.34 33.70
C GLU A 487 17.51 -4.77 35.09
N ARG A 488 16.71 -5.84 35.17
CA ARG A 488 16.10 -6.33 36.41
C ARG A 488 16.80 -7.56 37.00
N THR A 489 17.96 -7.95 36.46
CA THR A 489 18.65 -9.17 36.91
C THR A 489 18.84 -9.21 38.42
N GLY A 490 19.17 -8.08 39.04
CA GLY A 490 19.30 -7.98 40.48
C GLY A 490 17.99 -8.15 41.26
N GLU A 491 16.87 -7.62 40.77
CA GLU A 491 15.54 -7.80 41.40
C GLU A 491 15.07 -9.25 41.23
N LEU A 492 15.27 -9.80 40.04
CA LEU A 492 14.91 -11.19 39.73
C LEU A 492 15.74 -12.19 40.53
N ALA A 493 17.04 -11.90 40.74
CA ALA A 493 17.95 -12.72 41.57
C ALA A 493 17.53 -12.71 43.04
N THR A 494 17.16 -11.54 43.59
CA THR A 494 16.67 -11.44 44.99
C THR A 494 15.33 -12.16 45.16
N MET A 495 14.39 -12.08 44.21
CA MET A 495 13.16 -12.85 44.25
C MET A 495 13.42 -14.36 44.25
N ARG A 496 14.39 -14.82 43.45
CA ARG A 496 14.78 -16.23 43.40
C ARG A 496 15.47 -16.68 44.68
N ALA A 497 16.32 -15.82 45.24
CA ALA A 497 16.98 -16.09 46.52
C ALA A 497 15.96 -16.17 47.67
N ALA A 498 14.87 -15.43 47.59
CA ALA A 498 13.72 -15.53 48.52
C ALA A 498 12.80 -16.74 48.25
N GLY A 499 13.19 -17.68 47.38
CA GLY A 499 12.47 -18.93 47.09
C GLY A 499 11.33 -18.83 46.10
N VAL A 500 11.16 -17.68 45.37
CA VAL A 500 10.10 -17.56 44.37
C VAL A 500 10.43 -18.45 43.14
N PRO A 501 9.51 -19.36 42.76
CA PRO A 501 9.74 -20.27 41.63
C PRO A 501 9.95 -19.50 40.32
N LEU A 502 10.84 -20.01 39.48
CA LEU A 502 11.21 -19.39 38.20
C LEU A 502 9.99 -19.05 37.30
N ARG A 503 8.99 -19.96 37.28
CA ARG A 503 7.76 -19.75 36.52
C ARG A 503 6.98 -18.51 36.96
N LYS A 504 6.92 -18.21 38.26
CA LYS A 504 6.26 -17.02 38.79
C LYS A 504 7.04 -15.74 38.46
N VAL A 505 8.37 -15.80 38.52
CA VAL A 505 9.23 -14.68 38.17
C VAL A 505 9.12 -14.36 36.66
N ALA A 506 9.22 -15.38 35.80
CA ALA A 506 9.04 -15.23 34.36
C ALA A 506 7.62 -14.76 34.01
N GLY A 507 6.60 -15.28 34.69
CA GLY A 507 5.20 -14.86 34.52
C GLY A 507 4.95 -13.40 34.89
N ALA A 508 5.60 -12.88 35.94
CA ALA A 508 5.47 -11.46 36.30
C ALA A 508 6.03 -10.53 35.22
N VAL A 509 7.21 -10.86 34.66
CA VAL A 509 7.82 -10.10 33.55
C VAL A 509 6.97 -10.21 32.28
N ALA A 510 6.44 -11.40 32.00
CA ALA A 510 5.57 -11.64 30.86
C ALA A 510 4.26 -10.83 30.96
N THR A 511 3.64 -10.80 32.14
CA THR A 511 2.41 -10.03 32.40
C THR A 511 2.65 -8.53 32.21
N GLU A 512 3.79 -8.02 32.69
CA GLU A 512 4.15 -6.61 32.52
C GLU A 512 4.26 -6.22 31.04
N ASN A 513 5.02 -7.02 30.26
CA ASN A 513 5.18 -6.76 28.84
C ASN A 513 3.84 -6.88 28.08
N MET A 514 3.02 -7.88 28.43
CA MET A 514 1.71 -8.04 27.80
C MET A 514 0.77 -6.85 28.12
N LEU A 515 0.79 -6.35 29.36
CA LEU A 515 0.04 -5.14 29.72
C LEU A 515 0.54 -3.92 28.93
N ALA A 516 1.85 -3.76 28.76
CA ALA A 516 2.41 -2.68 27.96
C ALA A 516 1.97 -2.79 26.49
N THR A 517 1.98 -4.02 25.93
CA THR A 517 1.48 -4.28 24.58
C THR A 517 0.00 -3.96 24.44
N VAL A 518 -0.84 -4.43 25.35
CA VAL A 518 -2.30 -4.15 25.35
C VAL A 518 -2.57 -2.65 25.41
N LEU A 519 -1.83 -1.90 26.23
CA LEU A 519 -1.97 -0.44 26.32
C LEU A 519 -1.47 0.28 25.06
N ALA A 520 -0.52 -0.31 24.33
CA ALA A 520 -0.01 0.23 23.08
C ALA A 520 -0.92 -0.03 21.88
N VAL A 521 -1.75 -1.11 21.92
CA VAL A 521 -2.63 -1.49 20.81
C VAL A 521 -3.54 -0.34 20.35
N PRO A 522 -4.29 0.37 21.20
CA PRO A 522 -5.15 1.46 20.72
C PRO A 522 -4.36 2.57 19.99
N ILE A 523 -3.20 2.92 20.52
CA ILE A 523 -2.32 3.95 19.91
C ILE A 523 -1.78 3.44 18.57
N GLY A 524 -1.35 2.18 18.53
CA GLY A 524 -0.84 1.55 17.32
C GLY A 524 -1.90 1.38 16.24
N LEU A 525 -3.15 1.09 16.61
CA LEU A 525 -4.27 1.05 15.66
C LEU A 525 -4.54 2.42 15.04
N VAL A 526 -4.63 3.48 15.86
CA VAL A 526 -4.84 4.85 15.35
C VAL A 526 -3.71 5.29 14.43
N LEU A 527 -2.46 5.11 14.84
CA LEU A 527 -1.32 5.49 14.02
C LEU A 527 -1.15 4.58 12.80
N GLY A 528 -1.53 3.31 12.90
CA GLY A 528 -1.51 2.38 11.79
C GLY A 528 -2.57 2.71 10.73
N ILE A 529 -3.79 3.05 11.14
CA ILE A 529 -4.84 3.54 10.24
C ILE A 529 -4.37 4.82 9.55
N TRP A 530 -3.88 5.79 10.31
CA TRP A 530 -3.37 7.04 9.74
C TRP A 530 -2.22 6.80 8.74
N SER A 531 -1.28 5.93 9.08
CA SER A 531 -0.16 5.58 8.19
C SER A 531 -0.64 4.87 6.92
N ALA A 532 -1.61 3.96 7.04
CA ALA A 532 -2.19 3.29 5.89
C ALA A 532 -2.94 4.25 4.98
N SER A 533 -3.73 5.18 5.56
CA SER A 533 -4.43 6.22 4.81
C SER A 533 -3.45 7.15 4.08
N ALA A 534 -2.44 7.64 4.79
CA ALA A 534 -1.42 8.49 4.18
C ALA A 534 -0.63 7.76 3.09
N PHE A 535 -0.45 6.44 3.23
CA PHE A 535 0.22 5.61 2.24
C PHE A 535 -0.66 5.39 1.00
N LEU A 536 -1.94 5.06 1.19
CA LEU A 536 -2.89 4.88 0.07
C LEU A 536 -3.06 6.15 -0.74
N GLN A 537 -3.11 7.32 -0.10
CA GLN A 537 -3.19 8.61 -0.79
C GLN A 537 -2.02 8.87 -1.75
N THR A 538 -0.87 8.20 -1.57
CA THR A 538 0.25 8.32 -2.53
C THR A 538 0.00 7.57 -3.83
N PHE A 539 -1.00 6.69 -3.89
CA PHE A 539 -1.39 5.92 -5.07
C PHE A 539 -2.64 6.46 -5.75
N ASN A 540 -3.31 7.44 -5.14
CA ASN A 540 -4.42 8.09 -5.81
C ASN A 540 -3.90 8.88 -7.00
N ASN A 541 -4.48 8.62 -8.14
CA ASN A 541 -4.25 9.30 -9.41
C ASN A 541 -5.60 9.51 -10.11
N ASP A 542 -5.56 10.00 -11.32
CA ASP A 542 -6.77 10.32 -12.08
C ASP A 542 -7.63 9.07 -12.40
N LEU A 543 -7.01 7.88 -12.41
CA LEU A 543 -7.65 6.60 -12.73
C LEU A 543 -8.08 5.80 -11.50
N PHE A 544 -7.41 6.00 -10.36
CA PHE A 544 -7.67 5.23 -9.14
C PHE A 544 -7.90 6.15 -7.95
N SER A 545 -9.05 6.00 -7.32
CA SER A 545 -9.38 6.61 -6.03
C SER A 545 -9.41 5.53 -4.96
N LEU A 546 -8.25 5.27 -4.35
CA LEU A 546 -8.12 4.27 -3.30
C LEU A 546 -8.36 4.89 -1.93
N GLU A 547 -9.55 4.72 -1.40
CA GLU A 547 -9.85 5.07 -0.03
C GLU A 547 -9.49 3.92 0.95
N PRO A 548 -9.00 4.26 2.17
CA PRO A 548 -8.71 3.25 3.17
C PRO A 548 -10.00 2.66 3.71
N ARG A 549 -10.42 1.54 3.17
CA ARG A 549 -11.60 0.79 3.62
C ARG A 549 -11.18 -0.37 4.52
N TRP A 550 -11.80 -0.49 5.68
CA TRP A 550 -11.43 -1.45 6.70
C TRP A 550 -12.54 -2.47 6.92
N SER A 551 -12.27 -3.72 6.62
CA SER A 551 -13.17 -4.80 7.04
C SER A 551 -13.20 -4.89 8.57
N TRP A 552 -14.35 -5.18 9.16
CA TRP A 552 -14.56 -5.24 10.60
C TRP A 552 -13.60 -6.19 11.35
N TRP A 553 -13.08 -7.19 10.68
CA TRP A 553 -12.15 -8.17 11.26
C TRP A 553 -10.65 -7.78 11.09
N THR A 554 -10.30 -6.84 10.21
CA THR A 554 -8.91 -6.44 9.92
C THR A 554 -8.22 -5.87 11.16
N LEU A 555 -8.85 -4.93 11.84
CA LEU A 555 -8.29 -4.30 13.04
C LEU A 555 -8.15 -5.29 14.22
N PRO A 556 -9.16 -6.12 14.54
CA PRO A 556 -9.01 -7.16 15.55
C PRO A 556 -7.95 -8.20 15.22
N SER A 557 -7.83 -8.62 13.96
CA SER A 557 -6.83 -9.61 13.54
C SER A 557 -5.41 -9.08 13.64
N ALA A 558 -5.16 -7.82 13.23
CA ALA A 558 -3.88 -7.16 13.38
C ALA A 558 -3.50 -7.01 14.87
N ALA A 559 -4.42 -6.58 15.71
CA ALA A 559 -4.21 -6.49 17.15
C ALA A 559 -3.88 -7.87 17.77
N LEU A 560 -4.64 -8.91 17.40
CA LEU A 560 -4.39 -10.28 17.84
C LEU A 560 -3.02 -10.79 17.36
N GLY A 561 -2.67 -10.55 16.09
CA GLY A 561 -1.38 -10.93 15.51
C GLY A 561 -0.21 -10.33 16.29
N VAL A 562 -0.29 -9.05 16.64
CA VAL A 562 0.76 -8.38 17.43
C VAL A 562 0.79 -8.87 18.87
N LEU A 563 -0.36 -9.18 19.48
CA LEU A 563 -0.42 -9.81 20.81
C LEU A 563 0.21 -11.21 20.80
N LEU A 564 -0.04 -12.01 19.77
CA LEU A 564 0.58 -13.31 19.57
C LEU A 564 2.10 -13.18 19.34
N ALA A 565 2.53 -12.23 18.52
CA ALA A 565 3.94 -11.93 18.32
C ALA A 565 4.64 -11.53 19.63
N ALA A 566 3.99 -10.70 20.46
CA ALA A 566 4.46 -10.35 21.79
C ALA A 566 4.56 -11.57 22.70
N LEU A 567 3.61 -12.49 22.63
CA LEU A 567 3.62 -13.72 23.41
C LEU A 567 4.75 -14.66 22.96
N ILE A 568 4.93 -14.84 21.65
CA ILE A 568 6.01 -15.67 21.07
C ILE A 568 7.39 -15.12 21.44
N SER A 569 7.58 -13.79 21.36
CA SER A 569 8.86 -13.14 21.69
C SER A 569 9.29 -13.32 23.13
N GLN A 570 8.35 -13.66 24.03
CA GLN A 570 8.63 -13.91 25.45
C GLN A 570 9.34 -15.27 25.68
N TRP A 571 9.11 -16.25 24.81
CA TRP A 571 9.65 -17.59 24.99
C TRP A 571 11.18 -17.64 24.98
N PRO A 572 11.92 -17.11 23.96
CA PRO A 572 13.37 -17.07 23.99
C PRO A 572 13.93 -16.16 25.09
N ALA A 573 13.25 -15.07 25.40
CA ALA A 573 13.64 -14.16 26.46
C ALA A 573 13.54 -14.77 27.86
N SER A 574 12.49 -15.58 28.12
CA SER A 574 12.33 -16.30 29.38
C SER A 574 13.44 -17.33 29.64
N ARG A 575 14.07 -17.88 28.56
CA ARG A 575 15.23 -18.77 28.67
C ARG A 575 16.47 -18.05 29.23
N GLN A 576 16.60 -16.74 29.03
CA GLN A 576 17.71 -15.96 29.58
C GLN A 576 17.60 -15.85 31.10
N ILE A 577 16.39 -15.80 31.68
CA ILE A 577 16.19 -15.79 33.15
C ILE A 577 16.75 -17.08 33.79
N LYS A 578 16.71 -18.20 33.08
CA LYS A 578 17.28 -19.46 33.57
C LYS A 578 18.80 -19.43 33.72
N LYS A 579 19.49 -18.61 32.93
CA LYS A 579 20.94 -18.49 32.88
C LYS A 579 21.53 -17.52 33.91
N VAL A 580 20.67 -16.81 34.67
CA VAL A 580 21.10 -15.85 35.69
C VAL A 580 21.72 -16.61 36.89
N ASP A 581 23.01 -16.39 37.13
CA ASP A 581 23.71 -16.92 38.29
C ASP A 581 23.41 -16.08 39.54
N ILE A 582 22.54 -16.63 40.39
CA ILE A 582 22.06 -15.98 41.62
C ILE A 582 23.24 -15.70 42.58
N ALA A 583 24.19 -16.65 42.68
CA ALA A 583 25.27 -16.54 43.66
C ALA A 583 26.25 -15.39 43.33
N THR A 584 26.50 -15.16 42.06
CA THR A 584 27.35 -14.05 41.60
C THR A 584 26.65 -12.71 41.78
N VAL A 585 25.37 -12.59 41.39
CA VAL A 585 24.62 -11.35 41.50
C VAL A 585 24.38 -10.92 42.97
N VAL A 586 24.14 -11.87 43.86
CA VAL A 586 23.96 -11.58 45.29
C VAL A 586 25.28 -11.17 45.96
N ARG A 587 26.41 -11.80 45.59
CA ARG A 587 27.75 -11.41 46.08
C ARG A 587 28.16 -10.02 45.64
N GLU A 588 27.92 -9.65 44.38
CA GLU A 588 28.24 -8.32 43.84
C GLU A 588 27.42 -7.17 44.50
N ARG A 589 26.25 -7.48 45.09
CA ARG A 589 25.48 -6.51 45.87
C ARG A 589 25.84 -6.44 47.34
N ALA A 590 26.46 -7.49 47.89
CA ALA A 590 26.90 -7.53 49.27
C ALA A 590 28.32 -6.96 49.48
N ALA A 591 29.09 -6.82 48.39
CA ALA A 591 30.34 -6.11 48.34
C ALA A 591 30.15 -4.64 47.94
#